data_dcc12a09735681f1be505a64af204c1e
#
_entry.id   dcc12a09735681f1be505a64af204c1e
#
_cell.length_a   1.000
_cell.length_b   1.000
_cell.length_c   1.000
_cell.angle_alpha   90.00
_cell.angle_beta   90.00
_cell.angle_gamma   90.00
#
_symmetry.space_group_name_H-M   'P 1'
#
loop_
_entity.id
_entity.type
_entity.pdbx_description
1 polymer ?
#
loop_
_entity_poly.entity_id
_entity_poly.type
_entity_poly.pdbx_seq_one_letter_code
_entity_poly.pdbx_strand_id
1 'polypeptide(L)'
;MSLFDMTGQVALITGSSKGIGKAIAAEMAAHGAKVAISSRKQDACDAVAAELNTKYGAGTAIAVAANISSKEALQHLVDETRLTFGKVTALICNAASNPYYGPMAGISDDQFRKILDNNIISNHWLINMVAPEMTERGEGSITIVSSVGGLKGSTVIGAYCVSKAADMQLARNLADELGPKGVRVNCIAPGLIRTDFAKALWENPDTLKRVTSRASLRRIGEPDEIAGAAVFLASRAGAFTTGQTIVIDGGALISGG
;
A
#
# COMPACT_ATOMS: atom_id res chain seq x y z
N MET A 1 -22.93 -6.04 13.62
CA MET A 1 -21.60 -6.06 12.97
C MET A 1 -20.98 -4.68 13.10
N SER A 2 -19.68 -4.61 13.40
CA SER A 2 -18.93 -3.35 13.41
C SER A 2 -18.84 -2.78 11.98
N LEU A 3 -18.74 -1.46 11.83
CA LEU A 3 -18.48 -0.84 10.53
C LEU A 3 -17.10 -1.26 9.96
N PHE A 4 -16.18 -1.66 10.82
CA PHE A 4 -14.84 -2.13 10.48
C PHE A 4 -14.76 -3.65 10.27
N ASP A 5 -15.88 -4.39 10.39
CA ASP A 5 -15.92 -5.82 10.16
C ASP A 5 -15.59 -6.12 8.68
N MET A 6 -14.62 -6.99 8.47
CA MET A 6 -14.15 -7.44 7.17
C MET A 6 -14.41 -8.94 6.94
N THR A 7 -15.28 -9.55 7.74
CA THR A 7 -15.69 -10.96 7.55
C THR A 7 -16.23 -11.17 6.15
N GLY A 8 -15.72 -12.18 5.44
CA GLY A 8 -16.08 -12.45 4.05
C GLY A 8 -15.30 -11.65 3.00
N GLN A 9 -14.44 -10.71 3.42
CA GLN A 9 -13.57 -9.98 2.52
C GLN A 9 -12.30 -10.78 2.19
N VAL A 10 -11.82 -10.65 0.97
CA VAL A 10 -10.54 -11.20 0.48
C VAL A 10 -9.63 -10.03 0.13
N ALA A 11 -8.58 -9.85 0.92
CA ALA A 11 -7.61 -8.77 0.73
C ALA A 11 -6.33 -9.29 0.09
N LEU A 12 -5.91 -8.69 -1.02
CA LEU A 12 -4.62 -8.91 -1.66
C LEU A 12 -3.71 -7.73 -1.38
N ILE A 13 -2.55 -7.98 -0.74
CA ILE A 13 -1.65 -6.91 -0.28
C ILE A 13 -0.24 -7.14 -0.84
N THR A 14 0.25 -6.24 -1.70
CA THR A 14 1.63 -6.31 -2.20
C THR A 14 2.63 -5.72 -1.20
N GLY A 15 3.85 -6.28 -1.14
CA GLY A 15 4.88 -5.84 -0.21
C GLY A 15 4.53 -6.10 1.26
N SER A 16 3.80 -7.19 1.55
CA SER A 16 3.22 -7.47 2.87
C SER A 16 4.04 -8.44 3.74
N SER A 17 5.29 -8.76 3.36
CA SER A 17 6.18 -9.55 4.22
C SER A 17 6.81 -8.77 5.36
N LYS A 18 6.71 -7.42 5.38
CA LYS A 18 7.26 -6.54 6.42
C LYS A 18 6.65 -5.13 6.36
N GLY A 19 6.96 -4.31 7.39
CA GLY A 19 6.61 -2.89 7.44
C GLY A 19 5.11 -2.64 7.32
N ILE A 20 4.74 -1.57 6.59
CA ILE A 20 3.34 -1.13 6.44
C ILE A 20 2.46 -2.24 5.87
N GLY A 21 2.90 -2.94 4.82
CA GLY A 21 2.10 -3.99 4.21
C GLY A 21 1.81 -5.17 5.15
N LYS A 22 2.79 -5.58 5.99
CA LYS A 22 2.58 -6.60 7.03
C LYS A 22 1.59 -6.12 8.09
N ALA A 23 1.71 -4.88 8.55
CA ALA A 23 0.79 -4.31 9.52
C ALA A 23 -0.64 -4.23 8.97
N ILE A 24 -0.81 -3.80 7.70
CA ILE A 24 -2.13 -3.79 7.04
C ILE A 24 -2.71 -5.20 6.97
N ALA A 25 -1.91 -6.20 6.56
CA ALA A 25 -2.39 -7.58 6.48
C ALA A 25 -2.82 -8.13 7.85
N ALA A 26 -2.04 -7.85 8.90
CA ALA A 26 -2.36 -8.26 10.26
C ALA A 26 -3.66 -7.60 10.77
N GLU A 27 -3.84 -6.31 10.52
CA GLU A 27 -5.02 -5.58 10.97
C GLU A 27 -6.27 -6.00 10.20
N MET A 28 -6.19 -6.22 8.87
CA MET A 28 -7.30 -6.74 8.08
C MET A 28 -7.70 -8.15 8.53
N ALA A 29 -6.72 -9.03 8.84
CA ALA A 29 -6.98 -10.35 9.38
C ALA A 29 -7.63 -10.29 10.77
N ALA A 30 -7.21 -9.36 11.63
CA ALA A 30 -7.81 -9.11 12.94
C ALA A 30 -9.30 -8.70 12.84
N HIS A 31 -9.67 -8.04 11.74
CA HIS A 31 -11.05 -7.66 11.45
C HIS A 31 -11.84 -8.70 10.63
N GLY A 32 -11.28 -9.90 10.42
CA GLY A 32 -11.98 -11.04 9.82
C GLY A 32 -11.74 -11.28 8.33
N ALA A 33 -10.87 -10.50 7.67
CA ALA A 33 -10.55 -10.73 6.27
C ALA A 33 -9.67 -11.96 6.06
N LYS A 34 -9.81 -12.61 4.90
CA LYS A 34 -8.81 -13.50 4.34
C LYS A 34 -7.75 -12.65 3.64
N VAL A 35 -6.45 -12.96 3.83
CA VAL A 35 -5.36 -12.10 3.33
C VAL A 35 -4.34 -12.88 2.49
N ALA A 36 -4.02 -12.38 1.30
CA ALA A 36 -2.93 -12.87 0.47
C ALA A 36 -1.68 -12.03 0.75
N ILE A 37 -0.65 -12.68 1.29
CA ILE A 37 0.65 -12.10 1.61
C ILE A 37 1.56 -12.23 0.41
N SER A 38 2.11 -11.12 -0.08
CA SER A 38 2.98 -11.13 -1.24
C SER A 38 4.19 -10.20 -1.11
N SER A 39 5.34 -10.73 -1.47
CA SER A 39 6.60 -10.02 -1.68
C SER A 39 7.50 -10.86 -2.59
N ARG A 40 8.74 -10.41 -2.86
CA ARG A 40 9.66 -11.12 -3.75
C ARG A 40 10.20 -12.46 -3.21
N LYS A 41 10.13 -12.69 -1.90
CA LYS A 41 10.70 -13.87 -1.24
C LYS A 41 9.59 -14.71 -0.63
N GLN A 42 9.48 -15.97 -1.09
CA GLN A 42 8.44 -16.89 -0.64
C GLN A 42 8.58 -17.19 0.87
N ASP A 43 9.79 -17.48 1.34
CA ASP A 43 10.08 -17.76 2.75
C ASP A 43 9.61 -16.65 3.71
N ALA A 44 9.81 -15.39 3.30
CA ALA A 44 9.35 -14.24 4.07
C ALA A 44 7.82 -14.07 4.06
N CYS A 45 7.16 -14.46 2.96
CA CYS A 45 5.70 -14.46 2.88
C CYS A 45 5.12 -15.61 3.73
N ASP A 46 5.73 -16.80 3.66
CA ASP A 46 5.32 -17.99 4.42
C ASP A 46 5.38 -17.72 5.92
N ALA A 47 6.45 -17.09 6.39
CA ALA A 47 6.60 -16.73 7.81
C ALA A 47 5.46 -15.83 8.30
N VAL A 48 5.06 -14.82 7.52
CA VAL A 48 3.95 -13.91 7.88
C VAL A 48 2.62 -14.64 7.79
N ALA A 49 2.38 -15.43 6.77
CA ALA A 49 1.13 -16.19 6.64
C ALA A 49 0.97 -17.20 7.80
N ALA A 50 2.04 -17.87 8.20
CA ALA A 50 2.04 -18.79 9.35
C ALA A 50 1.72 -18.04 10.67
N GLU A 51 2.34 -16.86 10.88
CA GLU A 51 2.06 -16.00 12.04
C GLU A 51 0.57 -15.60 12.10
N LEU A 52 0.00 -15.15 10.98
CA LEU A 52 -1.40 -14.74 10.92
C LEU A 52 -2.36 -15.91 11.08
N ASN A 53 -2.05 -17.06 10.49
CA ASN A 53 -2.84 -18.28 10.66
C ASN A 53 -2.82 -18.81 12.10
N THR A 54 -1.69 -18.69 12.80
CA THR A 54 -1.58 -19.03 14.21
C THR A 54 -2.42 -18.09 15.07
N LYS A 55 -2.39 -16.79 14.76
CA LYS A 55 -3.04 -15.77 15.59
C LYS A 55 -4.55 -15.65 15.34
N TYR A 56 -4.99 -15.81 14.09
CA TYR A 56 -6.38 -15.52 13.70
C TYR A 56 -7.14 -16.75 13.17
N GLY A 57 -6.50 -17.90 13.18
CA GLY A 57 -7.09 -19.17 12.75
C GLY A 57 -6.56 -19.66 11.40
N ALA A 58 -6.47 -20.98 11.27
CA ALA A 58 -6.00 -21.64 10.06
C ALA A 58 -6.81 -21.21 8.82
N GLY A 59 -6.12 -20.99 7.70
CA GLY A 59 -6.74 -20.54 6.44
C GLY A 59 -7.16 -19.06 6.44
N THR A 60 -6.63 -18.24 7.35
CA THR A 60 -6.80 -16.78 7.31
C THR A 60 -5.86 -16.14 6.29
N ALA A 61 -4.65 -16.65 6.15
CA ALA A 61 -3.63 -16.10 5.26
C ALA A 61 -3.02 -17.14 4.33
N ILE A 62 -2.72 -16.74 3.09
CA ILE A 62 -1.85 -17.48 2.15
C ILE A 62 -0.64 -16.67 1.80
N ALA A 63 0.41 -17.33 1.35
CA ALA A 63 1.67 -16.71 0.91
C ALA A 63 1.92 -17.02 -0.56
N VAL A 64 2.02 -15.97 -1.39
CA VAL A 64 2.34 -16.09 -2.82
C VAL A 64 3.42 -15.08 -3.19
N ALA A 65 4.62 -15.55 -3.49
CA ALA A 65 5.70 -14.64 -3.90
C ALA A 65 5.42 -14.05 -5.28
N ALA A 66 5.55 -12.72 -5.38
CA ALA A 66 5.46 -12.03 -6.65
C ALA A 66 6.44 -10.84 -6.70
N ASN A 67 7.15 -10.74 -7.83
CA ASN A 67 7.92 -9.55 -8.15
C ASN A 67 7.00 -8.59 -8.91
N ILE A 68 6.77 -7.40 -8.35
CA ILE A 68 5.87 -6.40 -8.96
C ILE A 68 6.33 -5.90 -10.33
N SER A 69 7.61 -6.09 -10.70
CA SER A 69 8.10 -5.77 -12.04
C SER A 69 7.77 -6.83 -13.11
N SER A 70 7.13 -7.96 -12.74
CA SER A 70 6.65 -8.98 -13.66
C SER A 70 5.13 -9.04 -13.64
N LYS A 71 4.52 -8.75 -14.80
CA LYS A 71 3.08 -8.83 -14.98
C LYS A 71 2.56 -10.27 -14.80
N GLU A 72 3.35 -11.25 -15.24
CA GLU A 72 3.06 -12.69 -15.12
C GLU A 72 3.05 -13.12 -13.64
N ALA A 73 4.02 -12.64 -12.84
CA ALA A 73 4.05 -12.92 -11.40
C ALA A 73 2.86 -12.29 -10.67
N LEU A 74 2.44 -11.09 -11.07
CA LEU A 74 1.23 -10.45 -10.52
C LEU A 74 -0.05 -11.21 -10.93
N GLN A 75 -0.12 -11.71 -12.17
CA GLN A 75 -1.25 -12.54 -12.61
C GLN A 75 -1.32 -13.83 -11.77
N HIS A 76 -0.19 -14.53 -11.60
CA HIS A 76 -0.11 -15.71 -10.75
C HIS A 76 -0.56 -15.43 -9.32
N LEU A 77 -0.14 -14.32 -8.72
CA LEU A 77 -0.57 -13.90 -7.39
C LEU A 77 -2.09 -13.74 -7.30
N VAL A 78 -2.71 -13.11 -8.30
CA VAL A 78 -4.17 -12.94 -8.35
C VAL A 78 -4.87 -14.29 -8.52
N ASP A 79 -4.37 -15.16 -9.38
CA ASP A 79 -4.97 -16.46 -9.67
C ASP A 79 -4.91 -17.41 -8.46
N GLU A 80 -3.78 -17.47 -7.74
CA GLU A 80 -3.64 -18.23 -6.50
C GLU A 80 -4.54 -17.69 -5.38
N THR A 81 -4.69 -16.37 -5.30
CA THR A 81 -5.61 -15.76 -4.35
C THR A 81 -7.06 -16.15 -4.65
N ARG A 82 -7.46 -16.12 -5.91
CA ARG A 82 -8.79 -16.54 -6.36
C ARG A 82 -9.05 -18.02 -6.13
N LEU A 83 -8.07 -18.86 -6.43
CA LEU A 83 -8.17 -20.30 -6.24
C LEU A 83 -8.42 -20.66 -4.77
N THR A 84 -7.75 -19.96 -3.86
CA THR A 84 -7.79 -20.27 -2.44
C THR A 84 -8.95 -19.60 -1.70
N PHE A 85 -9.22 -18.32 -1.98
CA PHE A 85 -10.16 -17.50 -1.21
C PHE A 85 -11.36 -16.99 -2.02
N GLY A 86 -11.34 -17.17 -3.33
CA GLY A 86 -12.33 -16.57 -4.22
C GLY A 86 -11.93 -15.17 -4.69
N LYS A 87 -12.90 -14.45 -5.25
CA LYS A 87 -12.68 -13.14 -5.88
C LYS A 87 -12.12 -12.11 -4.88
N VAL A 88 -11.12 -11.34 -5.29
CA VAL A 88 -10.54 -10.25 -4.48
C VAL A 88 -11.58 -9.14 -4.27
N THR A 89 -11.74 -8.72 -3.02
CA THR A 89 -12.69 -7.67 -2.62
C THR A 89 -11.98 -6.38 -2.19
N ALA A 90 -10.76 -6.52 -1.67
CA ALA A 90 -9.91 -5.40 -1.26
C ALA A 90 -8.51 -5.58 -1.84
N LEU A 91 -8.04 -4.61 -2.62
CA LEU A 91 -6.69 -4.57 -3.17
C LEU A 91 -5.88 -3.49 -2.48
N ILE A 92 -4.68 -3.84 -1.96
CA ILE A 92 -3.74 -2.91 -1.37
C ILE A 92 -2.43 -2.91 -2.18
N CYS A 93 -2.25 -1.89 -3.01
CA CYS A 93 -1.02 -1.63 -3.75
C CYS A 93 -0.02 -0.93 -2.82
N ASN A 94 0.77 -1.70 -2.05
CA ASN A 94 1.71 -1.16 -1.08
C ASN A 94 3.18 -1.30 -1.52
N ALA A 95 3.52 -2.30 -2.33
CA ALA A 95 4.88 -2.49 -2.79
C ALA A 95 5.38 -1.31 -3.63
N ALA A 96 6.58 -0.84 -3.35
CA ALA A 96 7.24 0.23 -4.09
C ALA A 96 8.76 0.05 -4.09
N SER A 97 9.45 0.77 -4.97
CA SER A 97 10.90 0.84 -5.00
C SER A 97 11.41 2.27 -5.14
N ASN A 98 12.58 2.52 -4.56
CA ASN A 98 13.34 3.76 -4.77
C ASN A 98 14.83 3.42 -4.83
N PRO A 99 15.38 3.08 -5.99
CA PRO A 99 16.78 2.69 -6.15
C PRO A 99 17.76 3.87 -6.19
N TYR A 100 17.29 5.11 -6.11
CA TYR A 100 18.14 6.30 -6.24
C TYR A 100 17.89 7.31 -5.13
N TYR A 101 18.98 7.80 -4.55
CA TYR A 101 19.02 8.88 -3.56
C TYR A 101 20.01 9.93 -4.02
N GLY A 102 19.52 11.11 -4.41
CA GLY A 102 20.31 12.22 -4.90
C GLY A 102 19.49 13.25 -5.71
N PRO A 103 20.15 14.30 -6.23
CA PRO A 103 19.47 15.31 -7.06
C PRO A 103 18.97 14.72 -8.37
N MET A 104 17.87 15.27 -8.90
CA MET A 104 17.22 14.79 -10.13
C MET A 104 18.17 14.74 -11.35
N ALA A 105 19.14 15.64 -11.42
CA ALA A 105 20.12 15.66 -12.51
C ALA A 105 21.09 14.44 -12.52
N GLY A 106 21.18 13.70 -11.40
CA GLY A 106 22.08 12.56 -11.28
C GLY A 106 21.40 11.21 -11.46
N ILE A 107 20.07 11.15 -11.58
CA ILE A 107 19.38 9.88 -11.80
C ILE A 107 19.56 9.41 -13.25
N SER A 108 19.84 8.12 -13.45
CA SER A 108 19.84 7.55 -14.79
C SER A 108 18.43 7.30 -15.30
N ASP A 109 18.26 7.29 -16.63
CA ASP A 109 17.01 6.95 -17.28
C ASP A 109 16.45 5.60 -16.82
N ASP A 110 17.31 4.60 -16.66
CA ASP A 110 16.90 3.25 -16.24
C ASP A 110 16.41 3.24 -14.80
N GLN A 111 17.04 3.98 -13.91
CA GLN A 111 16.58 4.13 -12.54
C GLN A 111 15.23 4.85 -12.49
N PHE A 112 15.07 5.90 -13.31
CA PHE A 112 13.82 6.66 -13.40
C PHE A 112 12.69 5.77 -13.93
N ARG A 113 12.91 5.07 -15.05
CA ARG A 113 11.94 4.10 -15.61
C ARG A 113 11.57 3.03 -14.59
N LYS A 114 12.56 2.45 -13.92
CA LYS A 114 12.34 1.41 -12.90
C LYS A 114 11.46 1.89 -11.74
N ILE A 115 11.58 3.15 -11.33
CA ILE A 115 10.70 3.75 -10.31
C ILE A 115 9.27 3.82 -10.84
N LEU A 116 9.06 4.31 -12.06
CA LEU A 116 7.73 4.41 -12.66
C LEU A 116 7.11 3.03 -12.92
N ASP A 117 7.87 2.09 -13.47
CA ASP A 117 7.41 0.73 -13.74
C ASP A 117 6.95 0.03 -12.45
N ASN A 118 7.76 0.11 -11.40
CA ASN A 118 7.46 -0.56 -10.15
C ASN A 118 6.38 0.14 -9.31
N ASN A 119 6.28 1.47 -9.36
CA ASN A 119 5.39 2.18 -8.47
C ASN A 119 4.06 2.54 -9.14
N ILE A 120 4.03 2.66 -10.47
CA ILE A 120 2.82 3.06 -11.22
C ILE A 120 2.31 1.96 -12.13
N ILE A 121 3.18 1.45 -13.05
CA ILE A 121 2.74 0.48 -14.04
C ILE A 121 2.31 -0.84 -13.38
N SER A 122 3.04 -1.29 -12.35
CA SER A 122 2.66 -2.50 -11.61
C SER A 122 1.30 -2.35 -10.90
N ASN A 123 1.03 -1.18 -10.32
CA ASN A 123 -0.27 -0.88 -9.70
C ASN A 123 -1.39 -0.91 -10.75
N HIS A 124 -1.16 -0.27 -11.92
CA HIS A 124 -2.09 -0.31 -13.04
C HIS A 124 -2.38 -1.74 -13.51
N TRP A 125 -1.37 -2.58 -13.69
CA TRP A 125 -1.58 -3.98 -14.07
C TRP A 125 -2.43 -4.72 -13.05
N LEU A 126 -2.07 -4.63 -11.79
CA LEU A 126 -2.75 -5.36 -10.72
C LEU A 126 -4.20 -4.89 -10.55
N ILE A 127 -4.45 -3.59 -10.65
CA ILE A 127 -5.81 -3.03 -10.62
C ILE A 127 -6.64 -3.59 -11.78
N ASN A 128 -6.09 -3.60 -13.00
CA ASN A 128 -6.80 -4.14 -14.17
C ASN A 128 -7.08 -5.65 -14.09
N MET A 129 -6.28 -6.40 -13.30
CA MET A 129 -6.54 -7.83 -13.08
C MET A 129 -7.71 -8.07 -12.12
N VAL A 130 -7.96 -7.17 -11.15
CA VAL A 130 -8.97 -7.39 -10.11
C VAL A 130 -10.23 -6.51 -10.26
N ALA A 131 -10.13 -5.32 -10.87
CA ALA A 131 -11.25 -4.40 -11.00
C ALA A 131 -12.46 -4.99 -11.78
N PRO A 132 -12.29 -5.81 -12.83
CA PRO A 132 -13.44 -6.41 -13.54
C PRO A 132 -14.36 -7.22 -12.62
N GLU A 133 -13.82 -8.04 -11.73
CA GLU A 133 -14.62 -8.84 -10.81
C GLU A 133 -15.26 -8.01 -9.69
N MET A 134 -14.62 -6.91 -9.28
CA MET A 134 -15.20 -5.94 -8.35
C MET A 134 -16.38 -5.21 -8.98
N THR A 135 -16.24 -4.76 -10.24
CA THR A 135 -17.31 -4.07 -10.97
C THR A 135 -18.48 -4.99 -11.31
N GLU A 136 -18.23 -6.26 -11.65
CA GLU A 136 -19.26 -7.28 -11.86
C GLU A 136 -20.11 -7.50 -10.60
N ARG A 137 -19.45 -7.51 -9.43
CA ARG A 137 -20.12 -7.66 -8.13
C ARG A 137 -20.82 -6.38 -7.65
N GLY A 138 -20.47 -5.21 -8.21
CA GLY A 138 -20.97 -3.91 -7.75
C GLY A 138 -20.34 -3.46 -6.41
N GLU A 139 -19.23 -4.03 -6.00
CA GLU A 139 -18.56 -3.74 -4.74
C GLU A 139 -17.06 -4.05 -4.81
N GLY A 140 -16.23 -3.14 -4.28
CA GLY A 140 -14.79 -3.32 -4.17
C GLY A 140 -14.09 -2.12 -3.56
N SER A 141 -12.89 -2.36 -3.02
CA SER A 141 -12.02 -1.31 -2.51
C SER A 141 -10.60 -1.49 -3.01
N ILE A 142 -10.03 -0.41 -3.55
CA ILE A 142 -8.65 -0.34 -4.00
C ILE A 142 -7.96 0.77 -3.22
N THR A 143 -6.86 0.45 -2.54
CA THR A 143 -6.06 1.42 -1.80
C THR A 143 -4.63 1.39 -2.31
N ILE A 144 -4.10 2.55 -2.71
CA ILE A 144 -2.71 2.70 -3.12
C ILE A 144 -1.94 3.37 -1.97
N VAL A 145 -0.89 2.71 -1.48
CA VAL A 145 0.00 3.32 -0.49
C VAL A 145 1.00 4.22 -1.21
N SER A 146 0.69 5.50 -1.19
CA SER A 146 1.51 6.56 -1.77
C SER A 146 2.54 7.08 -0.75
N SER A 147 2.71 8.38 -0.61
CA SER A 147 3.61 9.03 0.35
C SER A 147 3.31 10.53 0.41
N VAL A 148 3.61 11.18 1.54
CA VAL A 148 3.69 12.65 1.60
C VAL A 148 4.70 13.22 0.60
N GLY A 149 5.64 12.41 0.10
CA GLY A 149 6.52 12.78 -1.01
C GLY A 149 5.78 13.12 -2.30
N GLY A 150 4.56 12.61 -2.52
CA GLY A 150 3.72 12.99 -3.65
C GLY A 150 3.03 14.36 -3.49
N LEU A 151 3.10 14.96 -2.30
CA LEU A 151 2.48 16.25 -1.97
C LEU A 151 3.49 17.38 -1.75
N LYS A 152 4.79 17.06 -1.74
CA LYS A 152 5.86 18.06 -1.58
C LYS A 152 7.10 17.68 -2.39
N GLY A 153 7.94 18.68 -2.69
CA GLY A 153 9.22 18.46 -3.34
C GLY A 153 10.27 17.78 -2.45
N SER A 154 11.26 17.16 -3.11
CA SER A 154 12.44 16.59 -2.46
C SER A 154 13.66 16.77 -3.35
N THR A 155 14.78 17.19 -2.75
CA THR A 155 16.09 17.30 -3.43
C THR A 155 16.83 15.95 -3.46
N VAL A 156 16.30 14.91 -2.81
CA VAL A 156 16.99 13.62 -2.61
C VAL A 156 16.24 12.43 -3.24
N ILE A 157 14.91 12.46 -3.25
CA ILE A 157 14.06 11.37 -3.75
C ILE A 157 13.05 11.87 -4.81
N GLY A 158 13.46 12.84 -5.65
CA GLY A 158 12.56 13.52 -6.57
C GLY A 158 11.78 12.60 -7.50
N ALA A 159 12.42 11.63 -8.13
CA ALA A 159 11.75 10.68 -9.03
C ALA A 159 10.72 9.80 -8.30
N TYR A 160 11.03 9.37 -7.07
CA TYR A 160 10.07 8.69 -6.21
C TYR A 160 8.87 9.59 -5.89
N CYS A 161 9.10 10.87 -5.57
CA CYS A 161 8.03 11.84 -5.33
C CYS A 161 7.11 11.99 -6.55
N VAL A 162 7.67 12.04 -7.76
CA VAL A 162 6.89 12.04 -9.02
C VAL A 162 5.99 10.81 -9.11
N SER A 163 6.53 9.61 -8.84
CA SER A 163 5.72 8.39 -8.86
C SER A 163 4.61 8.41 -7.81
N LYS A 164 4.86 8.98 -6.62
CA LYS A 164 3.86 9.05 -5.54
C LYS A 164 2.77 10.12 -5.81
N ALA A 165 3.09 11.18 -6.51
CA ALA A 165 2.09 12.12 -7.03
C ALA A 165 1.22 11.46 -8.11
N ALA A 166 1.83 10.67 -9.00
CA ALA A 166 1.10 9.93 -10.03
C ALA A 166 0.14 8.88 -9.44
N ASP A 167 0.50 8.19 -8.33
CA ASP A 167 -0.41 7.29 -7.59
C ASP A 167 -1.71 8.01 -7.20
N MET A 168 -1.61 9.23 -6.71
CA MET A 168 -2.77 10.01 -6.26
C MET A 168 -3.68 10.41 -7.44
N GLN A 169 -3.09 10.75 -8.60
CA GLN A 169 -3.87 11.04 -9.80
C GLN A 169 -4.48 9.77 -10.38
N LEU A 170 -3.77 8.64 -10.37
CA LEU A 170 -4.29 7.34 -10.77
C LEU A 170 -5.51 6.96 -9.94
N ALA A 171 -5.44 7.15 -8.61
CA ALA A 171 -6.57 6.87 -7.72
C ALA A 171 -7.80 7.75 -8.03
N ARG A 172 -7.60 9.06 -8.32
CA ARG A 172 -8.73 9.95 -8.69
C ARG A 172 -9.39 9.53 -9.99
N ASN A 173 -8.59 9.24 -11.03
CA ASN A 173 -9.11 8.82 -12.32
C ASN A 173 -9.93 7.52 -12.20
N LEU A 174 -9.37 6.52 -11.48
CA LEU A 174 -10.06 5.25 -11.27
C LEU A 174 -11.28 5.37 -10.35
N ALA A 175 -11.27 6.28 -9.39
CA ALA A 175 -12.42 6.56 -8.54
C ALA A 175 -13.62 7.11 -9.36
N ASP A 176 -13.34 7.98 -10.33
CA ASP A 176 -14.35 8.52 -11.23
C ASP A 176 -14.87 7.46 -12.22
N GLU A 177 -13.95 6.64 -12.78
CA GLU A 177 -14.29 5.60 -13.75
C GLU A 177 -15.05 4.42 -13.13
N LEU A 178 -14.62 3.96 -11.94
CA LEU A 178 -15.11 2.74 -11.31
C LEU A 178 -16.20 3.00 -10.26
N GLY A 179 -16.30 4.23 -9.75
CA GLY A 179 -17.30 4.63 -8.75
C GLY A 179 -18.74 4.34 -9.14
N PRO A 180 -19.19 4.65 -10.37
CA PRO A 180 -20.54 4.30 -10.85
C PRO A 180 -20.82 2.78 -10.84
N LYS A 181 -19.77 1.97 -10.75
CA LYS A 181 -19.82 0.49 -10.69
C LYS A 181 -19.61 -0.06 -9.27
N GLY A 182 -19.67 0.81 -8.24
CA GLY A 182 -19.60 0.42 -6.85
C GLY A 182 -18.16 0.17 -6.32
N VAL A 183 -17.11 0.50 -7.09
CA VAL A 183 -15.72 0.31 -6.66
C VAL A 183 -15.11 1.62 -6.18
N ARG A 184 -14.55 1.63 -4.97
CA ARG A 184 -13.91 2.79 -4.38
C ARG A 184 -12.39 2.70 -4.54
N VAL A 185 -11.76 3.82 -4.92
CA VAL A 185 -10.29 3.88 -5.10
C VAL A 185 -9.73 5.06 -4.34
N ASN A 186 -8.78 4.83 -3.45
CA ASN A 186 -8.20 5.85 -2.59
C ASN A 186 -6.68 5.67 -2.45
N CYS A 187 -6.02 6.70 -1.94
CA CYS A 187 -4.62 6.66 -1.52
C CYS A 187 -4.49 6.84 0.00
N ILE A 188 -3.45 6.22 0.56
CA ILE A 188 -2.88 6.62 1.85
C ILE A 188 -1.54 7.27 1.56
N ALA A 189 -1.25 8.40 2.19
CA ALA A 189 0.02 9.12 2.07
C ALA A 189 0.74 9.14 3.44
N PRO A 190 1.54 8.12 3.77
CA PRO A 190 2.32 8.09 5.00
C PRO A 190 3.41 9.16 5.03
N GLY A 191 3.69 9.68 6.22
CA GLY A 191 4.91 10.39 6.54
C GLY A 191 6.11 9.44 6.69
N LEU A 192 7.10 9.81 7.51
CA LEU A 192 8.20 8.91 7.85
C LEU A 192 7.72 7.85 8.84
N ILE A 193 7.72 6.60 8.41
CA ILE A 193 7.32 5.43 9.19
C ILE A 193 8.54 4.54 9.43
N ARG A 194 8.64 3.94 10.63
CA ARG A 194 9.72 3.04 11.02
C ARG A 194 9.63 1.72 10.24
N THR A 195 10.30 1.67 9.11
CA THR A 195 10.35 0.51 8.22
C THR A 195 11.75 0.34 7.67
N ASP A 196 12.09 -0.88 7.22
CA ASP A 196 13.37 -1.11 6.53
C ASP A 196 13.51 -0.26 5.26
N PHE A 197 12.41 0.02 4.56
CA PHE A 197 12.40 0.86 3.36
C PHE A 197 12.90 2.28 3.65
N ALA A 198 12.56 2.82 4.82
CA ALA A 198 12.94 4.16 5.24
C ALA A 198 14.18 4.19 6.16
N LYS A 199 14.87 3.06 6.35
CA LYS A 199 15.95 2.86 7.31
C LYS A 199 17.04 3.93 7.22
N ALA A 200 17.47 4.28 6.01
CA ALA A 200 18.46 5.32 5.77
C ALA A 200 18.05 6.73 6.29
N LEU A 201 16.74 6.95 6.49
CA LEU A 201 16.21 8.24 6.96
C LEU A 201 16.06 8.31 8.49
N TRP A 202 15.98 7.17 9.19
CA TRP A 202 15.75 7.17 10.63
C TRP A 202 16.87 6.54 11.46
N GLU A 203 17.80 5.80 10.85
CA GLU A 203 19.01 5.32 11.57
C GLU A 203 20.03 6.43 11.84
N ASN A 204 20.09 7.47 11.01
CA ASN A 204 20.96 8.61 11.24
C ASN A 204 20.29 9.58 12.22
N PRO A 205 20.86 9.82 13.43
CA PRO A 205 20.25 10.66 14.46
C PRO A 205 19.98 12.09 14.02
N ASP A 206 20.86 12.70 13.23
CA ASP A 206 20.71 14.08 12.76
C ASP A 206 19.56 14.19 11.74
N THR A 207 19.47 13.22 10.83
CA THR A 207 18.38 13.14 9.87
C THR A 207 17.05 12.90 10.59
N LEU A 208 17.03 11.97 11.55
CA LEU A 208 15.84 11.69 12.36
C LEU A 208 15.40 12.94 13.12
N LYS A 209 16.31 13.62 13.83
CA LYS A 209 16.02 14.87 14.54
C LYS A 209 15.44 15.94 13.61
N ARG A 210 16.04 16.13 12.43
CA ARG A 210 15.59 17.11 11.43
C ARG A 210 14.19 16.77 10.90
N VAL A 211 13.88 15.50 10.66
CA VAL A 211 12.55 15.07 10.15
C VAL A 211 11.52 15.18 11.24
N THR A 212 11.80 14.70 12.46
CA THR A 212 10.86 14.73 13.57
C THR A 212 10.61 16.15 14.08
N SER A 213 11.59 17.07 14.01
CA SER A 213 11.36 18.47 14.36
C SER A 213 10.33 19.18 13.48
N ARG A 214 10.09 18.65 12.27
CA ARG A 214 9.10 19.16 11.32
C ARG A 214 7.74 18.48 11.43
N ALA A 215 7.62 17.40 12.17
CA ALA A 215 6.33 16.77 12.44
C ALA A 215 5.71 17.38 13.71
N SER A 216 4.42 17.71 13.68
CA SER A 216 3.73 18.27 14.85
C SER A 216 3.76 17.32 16.04
N LEU A 217 3.68 15.99 15.81
CA LEU A 217 3.79 14.96 16.85
C LEU A 217 5.22 14.68 17.33
N ARG A 218 6.25 15.32 16.73
CA ARG A 218 7.67 15.23 17.10
C ARG A 218 8.26 13.82 17.13
N ARG A 219 7.70 12.89 16.40
CA ARG A 219 8.17 11.51 16.25
C ARG A 219 7.94 10.98 14.83
N ILE A 220 8.56 9.85 14.52
CA ILE A 220 8.16 9.06 13.35
C ILE A 220 6.97 8.18 13.70
N GLY A 221 6.21 7.75 12.68
CA GLY A 221 5.11 6.83 12.85
C GLY A 221 5.57 5.37 12.88
N GLU A 222 4.69 4.50 13.38
CA GLU A 222 4.86 3.04 13.34
C GLU A 222 3.94 2.44 12.25
N PRO A 223 4.26 1.24 11.70
CA PRO A 223 3.48 0.63 10.61
C PRO A 223 1.98 0.42 10.92
N ASP A 224 1.64 0.07 12.14
CA ASP A 224 0.27 -0.15 12.61
C ASP A 224 -0.55 1.15 12.65
N GLU A 225 0.08 2.31 12.81
CA GLU A 225 -0.59 3.62 12.71
C GLU A 225 -1.09 3.93 11.28
N ILE A 226 -0.61 3.18 10.27
CA ILE A 226 -1.09 3.26 8.89
C ILE A 226 -2.19 2.22 8.62
N ALA A 227 -2.11 1.07 9.29
CA ALA A 227 -2.98 -0.07 9.02
C ALA A 227 -4.47 0.21 9.27
N GLY A 228 -4.79 0.97 10.32
CA GLY A 228 -6.16 1.34 10.63
C GLY A 228 -6.87 2.12 9.49
N ALA A 229 -6.14 2.99 8.79
CA ALA A 229 -6.69 3.69 7.64
C ALA A 229 -6.96 2.76 6.45
N ALA A 230 -6.14 1.73 6.25
CA ALA A 230 -6.39 0.74 5.21
C ALA A 230 -7.64 -0.10 5.51
N VAL A 231 -7.85 -0.48 6.78
CA VAL A 231 -9.10 -1.15 7.22
C VAL A 231 -10.30 -0.21 7.05
N PHE A 232 -10.19 1.06 7.45
CA PHE A 232 -11.22 2.06 7.21
C PHE A 232 -11.63 2.12 5.73
N LEU A 233 -10.65 2.27 4.83
CA LEU A 233 -10.90 2.38 3.41
C LEU A 233 -11.46 1.09 2.78
N ALA A 234 -11.08 -0.09 3.29
CA ALA A 234 -11.52 -1.36 2.76
C ALA A 234 -12.90 -1.81 3.31
N SER A 235 -13.26 -1.37 4.50
CA SER A 235 -14.50 -1.77 5.19
C SER A 235 -15.69 -0.84 4.87
N ARG A 236 -16.84 -1.16 5.48
CA ARG A 236 -18.07 -0.34 5.42
C ARG A 236 -17.89 1.04 6.07
N ALA A 237 -16.91 1.20 6.97
CA ALA A 237 -16.60 2.50 7.57
C ALA A 237 -16.18 3.55 6.51
N GLY A 238 -15.53 3.12 5.43
CA GLY A 238 -15.13 3.96 4.31
C GLY A 238 -16.11 3.96 3.13
N ALA A 239 -17.35 3.50 3.28
CA ALA A 239 -18.30 3.29 2.17
C ALA A 239 -18.58 4.54 1.33
N PHE A 240 -18.45 5.74 1.88
CA PHE A 240 -18.65 7.01 1.15
C PHE A 240 -17.33 7.76 0.88
N THR A 241 -16.19 7.03 0.87
CA THR A 241 -14.86 7.60 0.64
C THR A 241 -14.28 7.03 -0.65
N THR A 242 -14.12 7.86 -1.68
CA THR A 242 -13.46 7.51 -2.94
C THR A 242 -12.72 8.71 -3.52
N GLY A 243 -11.67 8.49 -4.30
CA GLY A 243 -10.82 9.53 -4.92
C GLY A 243 -9.95 10.32 -3.92
N GLN A 244 -9.90 9.91 -2.65
CA GLN A 244 -9.23 10.67 -1.60
C GLN A 244 -7.79 10.21 -1.39
N THR A 245 -6.98 11.15 -0.88
CA THR A 245 -5.65 10.86 -0.34
C THR A 245 -5.67 11.17 1.16
N ILE A 246 -5.60 10.12 1.98
CA ILE A 246 -5.56 10.26 3.44
C ILE A 246 -4.10 10.41 3.87
N VAL A 247 -3.75 11.59 4.37
CA VAL A 247 -2.41 11.88 4.89
C VAL A 247 -2.29 11.40 6.34
N ILE A 248 -1.25 10.59 6.61
CA ILE A 248 -0.95 10.08 7.96
C ILE A 248 0.55 10.29 8.20
N ASP A 249 0.91 11.48 8.70
CA ASP A 249 2.29 11.96 8.72
C ASP A 249 2.71 12.64 10.05
N GLY A 250 1.87 12.56 11.07
CA GLY A 250 2.11 13.24 12.34
C GLY A 250 2.15 14.77 12.23
N GLY A 251 1.53 15.32 11.17
CA GLY A 251 1.47 16.75 10.90
C GLY A 251 2.71 17.32 10.21
N ALA A 252 3.52 16.49 9.55
CA ALA A 252 4.76 16.92 8.89
C ALA A 252 4.54 17.79 7.64
N LEU A 253 3.37 17.73 6.99
CA LEU A 253 3.03 18.59 5.86
C LEU A 253 2.49 19.95 6.26
N ILE A 254 1.85 20.05 7.41
CA ILE A 254 1.18 21.29 7.87
C ILE A 254 2.07 22.11 8.82
N SER A 255 3.17 21.54 9.29
CA SER A 255 4.09 22.22 10.21
C SER A 255 4.81 23.36 9.49
N GLY A 256 4.64 24.58 9.94
CA GLY A 256 5.16 25.80 9.34
C GLY A 256 6.56 26.20 9.78
N GLY A 257 7.33 25.36 10.49
CA GLY A 257 8.61 25.75 11.06
C GLY A 257 9.73 24.79 10.86
#